data_b225c661f9cebed728e0fba271b337bd
#
_entry.id   b225c661f9cebed728e0fba271b337bd
#
_cell.length_a   1.000
_cell.length_b   1.000
_cell.length_c   1.000
_cell.angle_alpha   90.00
_cell.angle_beta   90.00
_cell.angle_gamma   90.00
#
_symmetry.space_group_name_H-M   'P 1'
#
loop_
_entity.id
_entity.type
_entity.pdbx_description
1 polymer ?
#
loop_
_entity_poly.entity_id
_entity_poly.type
_entity_poly.pdbx_seq_one_letter_code
_entity_poly.pdbx_strand_id
1 'polypeptide(L)'
;MLPALPALALSVALTVTVSPTAQARTAPAASAPKTAKFPPGFLWGVATSGFQGEGSFPDSNWTRYIKRKAPGISDPYKNSVDFLHRYPGDVELARKLGVKVFRTSIEWARIEPKRGVRDPKAIAYYDDLIRRIRAAGMRPMITLDHWVYPGWVADQGAWDDPKTQADWLRNARFIVNRYKHQGVLWITFNEASAYMFKELTMRPMNLGQLAAMRTALTRTHRAAYDMIHKIDPGAPVSTNVAYGTALNGIFDAALFNDVTDKLDFIGIDYYYGASAQNLTAAYAATGEFWKIDPEPEGLYYVLKSYQRRLPKLPVYVVENGMSTDNGKPRPDGYTRSEHLRDHVYWVQRAMADGVKVIGYNYWSLTDNYEWGSYRPRFGLYTVDALTDPSLARRPTDAVATYRSIIANRGVPAGYVPVRRPAWCSVEDPVATCFGTTPTPPAAYAAPAR
;
A
#
# COMPACT_ATOMS: atom_id res chain seq x y z
N MET A 1 -21.73 21.21 23.36
CA MET A 1 -22.14 19.84 23.69
C MET A 1 -22.88 19.28 22.47
N LEU A 2 -22.23 18.51 21.62
CA LEU A 2 -22.85 17.79 20.52
C LEU A 2 -22.83 16.30 20.88
N PRO A 3 -23.91 15.55 20.64
CA PRO A 3 -24.01 14.17 21.08
C PRO A 3 -23.14 13.25 20.25
N ALA A 4 -22.51 12.30 20.94
CA ALA A 4 -21.79 11.20 20.34
C ALA A 4 -22.73 10.37 19.46
N LEU A 5 -22.34 10.12 18.21
CA LEU A 5 -23.00 9.15 17.34
C LEU A 5 -22.73 7.74 17.88
N PRO A 6 -23.76 6.91 18.06
CA PRO A 6 -23.58 5.55 18.50
C PRO A 6 -22.97 4.70 17.38
N ALA A 7 -21.95 3.94 17.73
CA ALA A 7 -21.42 2.86 16.90
C ALA A 7 -22.55 1.83 16.70
N LEU A 8 -23.04 1.69 15.49
CA LEU A 8 -23.98 0.64 15.11
C LEU A 8 -23.22 -0.68 15.04
N ALA A 9 -23.20 -1.41 16.15
CA ALA A 9 -22.79 -2.80 16.17
C ALA A 9 -23.92 -3.65 15.60
N LEU A 10 -23.79 -4.09 14.37
CA LEU A 10 -24.71 -5.07 13.77
C LEU A 10 -24.30 -6.45 14.29
N SER A 11 -24.95 -6.91 15.36
CA SER A 11 -24.83 -8.28 15.89
C SER A 11 -25.73 -9.20 15.07
N VAL A 12 -25.16 -9.92 14.12
CA VAL A 12 -25.84 -11.08 13.50
C VAL A 12 -25.45 -12.31 14.30
N ALA A 13 -26.33 -12.77 15.15
CA ALA A 13 -26.21 -14.06 15.82
C ALA A 13 -26.59 -15.18 14.86
N LEU A 14 -25.59 -15.85 14.28
CA LEU A 14 -25.80 -17.16 13.60
C LEU A 14 -25.63 -18.26 14.64
N THR A 15 -26.72 -18.92 15.00
CA THR A 15 -26.70 -20.18 15.74
C THR A 15 -26.31 -21.30 14.80
N VAL A 16 -25.06 -21.75 14.90
CA VAL A 16 -24.58 -22.96 14.20
C VAL A 16 -24.73 -24.15 15.14
N THR A 17 -25.63 -25.07 14.82
CA THR A 17 -25.70 -26.39 15.45
C THR A 17 -24.57 -27.26 14.90
N VAL A 18 -23.61 -27.58 15.74
CA VAL A 18 -22.48 -28.46 15.41
C VAL A 18 -22.90 -29.90 15.68
N SER A 19 -22.98 -30.72 14.63
CA SER A 19 -23.04 -32.17 14.76
C SER A 19 -21.63 -32.76 14.82
N PRO A 20 -21.32 -33.65 15.78
CA PRO A 20 -20.02 -34.27 15.87
C PRO A 20 -19.89 -35.51 14.98
N THR A 21 -18.68 -35.73 14.52
CA THR A 21 -18.05 -36.89 13.89
C THR A 21 -17.81 -36.79 12.38
N ALA A 22 -16.63 -36.26 12.06
CA ALA A 22 -15.95 -36.66 10.83
C ALA A 22 -14.58 -37.23 11.24
N GLN A 23 -14.41 -38.53 11.05
CA GLN A 23 -13.14 -39.24 11.21
C GLN A 23 -12.10 -38.63 10.26
N ALA A 24 -10.97 -38.18 10.81
CA ALA A 24 -9.82 -37.70 10.07
C ALA A 24 -9.26 -38.84 9.19
N ARG A 25 -9.48 -38.78 7.89
CA ARG A 25 -8.71 -39.54 6.91
C ARG A 25 -7.32 -38.93 6.82
N THR A 26 -6.31 -39.65 7.26
CA THR A 26 -4.91 -39.33 7.00
C THR A 26 -4.65 -39.41 5.51
N ALA A 27 -4.61 -38.28 4.84
CA ALA A 27 -4.11 -38.19 3.46
C ALA A 27 -2.59 -38.40 3.47
N PRO A 28 -2.02 -39.08 2.45
CA PRO A 28 -0.58 -39.23 2.35
C PRO A 28 0.09 -37.85 2.29
N ALA A 29 1.19 -37.69 3.01
CA ALA A 29 1.98 -36.46 3.04
C ALA A 29 2.41 -36.08 1.62
N ALA A 30 1.70 -35.14 1.02
CA ALA A 30 2.12 -34.56 -0.26
C ALA A 30 3.45 -33.82 -0.04
N SER A 31 4.44 -34.11 -0.89
CA SER A 31 5.71 -33.36 -0.88
C SER A 31 5.41 -31.87 -0.96
N ALA A 32 6.07 -31.08 -0.10
CA ALA A 32 5.89 -29.62 -0.11
C ALA A 32 6.05 -29.09 -1.53
N PRO A 33 5.11 -28.28 -2.04
CA PRO A 33 5.17 -27.83 -3.41
C PRO A 33 6.44 -27.01 -3.60
N LYS A 34 7.20 -27.31 -4.65
CA LYS A 34 8.41 -26.58 -5.02
C LYS A 34 7.96 -25.17 -5.42
N THR A 35 8.25 -24.16 -4.58
CA THR A 35 8.09 -22.76 -4.97
C THR A 35 9.09 -22.45 -6.08
N ALA A 36 8.60 -22.03 -7.24
CA ALA A 36 9.45 -21.60 -8.33
C ALA A 36 10.13 -20.26 -7.98
N LYS A 37 11.36 -20.07 -8.42
CA LYS A 37 12.03 -18.75 -8.31
C LYS A 37 11.25 -17.71 -9.10
N PHE A 38 11.20 -16.48 -8.61
CA PHE A 38 10.67 -15.37 -9.39
C PHE A 38 11.44 -15.21 -10.71
N PRO A 39 10.78 -14.81 -11.82
CA PRO A 39 11.45 -14.59 -13.08
C PRO A 39 12.53 -13.49 -12.97
N PRO A 40 13.57 -13.50 -13.80
CA PRO A 40 14.63 -12.46 -13.75
C PRO A 40 14.12 -11.03 -13.89
N GLY A 41 13.00 -10.83 -14.59
CA GLY A 41 12.37 -9.53 -14.82
C GLY A 41 11.40 -9.09 -13.71
N PHE A 42 11.27 -9.84 -12.60
CA PHE A 42 10.38 -9.47 -11.51
C PHE A 42 10.80 -8.14 -10.86
N LEU A 43 9.83 -7.26 -10.66
CA LEU A 43 10.05 -5.89 -10.23
C LEU A 43 10.03 -5.80 -8.68
N TRP A 44 11.17 -6.08 -8.05
CA TRP A 44 11.37 -5.81 -6.63
C TRP A 44 11.49 -4.31 -6.40
N GLY A 45 10.80 -3.78 -5.39
CA GLY A 45 10.81 -2.35 -5.12
C GLY A 45 10.69 -1.99 -3.64
N VAL A 46 10.85 -0.70 -3.40
CA VAL A 46 10.52 -0.04 -2.14
C VAL A 46 9.56 1.10 -2.41
N ALA A 47 8.75 1.43 -1.40
CA ALA A 47 7.80 2.53 -1.48
C ALA A 47 8.07 3.60 -0.43
N THR A 48 7.75 4.83 -0.80
CA THR A 48 7.68 6.02 0.05
C THR A 48 6.51 6.88 -0.41
N SER A 49 6.12 7.90 0.37
CA SER A 49 5.26 8.97 -0.12
C SER A 49 5.84 10.34 0.25
N GLY A 50 5.58 11.33 -0.59
CA GLY A 50 6.15 12.66 -0.43
C GLY A 50 5.74 13.29 0.89
N PHE A 51 4.44 13.45 1.13
CA PHE A 51 3.98 14.09 2.37
C PHE A 51 4.51 13.37 3.62
N GLN A 52 4.43 12.06 3.65
CA GLN A 52 4.83 11.30 4.85
C GLN A 52 6.32 11.38 5.15
N GLY A 53 7.19 11.59 4.13
CA GLY A 53 8.64 11.55 4.29
C GLY A 53 9.38 12.87 4.15
N GLU A 54 8.92 13.76 3.28
CA GLU A 54 9.71 14.93 2.83
C GLU A 54 9.99 15.96 3.93
N GLY A 55 8.99 16.26 4.75
CA GLY A 55 9.09 17.34 5.73
C GLY A 55 8.95 18.75 5.11
N SER A 56 9.00 19.79 5.93
CA SER A 56 8.87 21.19 5.49
C SER A 56 7.80 21.41 4.43
N PHE A 57 6.60 20.88 4.68
CA PHE A 57 5.57 20.76 3.68
C PHE A 57 4.78 22.07 3.51
N PRO A 58 4.46 22.52 2.28
CA PRO A 58 3.65 23.71 2.04
C PRO A 58 2.20 23.53 2.51
N ASP A 59 1.42 24.61 2.44
CA ASP A 59 0.00 24.60 2.81
C ASP A 59 -0.78 23.58 2.00
N SER A 60 -1.44 22.67 2.70
CA SER A 60 -2.19 21.56 2.14
C SER A 60 -3.35 21.15 3.06
N ASN A 61 -4.26 20.30 2.56
CA ASN A 61 -5.29 19.70 3.39
C ASN A 61 -4.69 19.07 4.68
N TRP A 62 -3.60 18.31 4.55
CA TRP A 62 -2.97 17.62 5.67
C TRP A 62 -2.25 18.57 6.64
N THR A 63 -1.48 19.56 6.17
CA THR A 63 -0.84 20.53 7.08
C THR A 63 -1.86 21.31 7.88
N ARG A 64 -3.01 21.65 7.26
CA ARG A 64 -4.13 22.29 7.92
C ARG A 64 -4.81 21.36 8.94
N TYR A 65 -4.95 20.08 8.61
CA TYR A 65 -5.51 19.05 9.49
C TYR A 65 -4.65 18.88 10.76
N ILE A 66 -3.34 18.76 10.59
CA ILE A 66 -2.38 18.67 11.69
C ILE A 66 -2.39 19.92 12.56
N LYS A 67 -2.37 21.12 11.94
CA LYS A 67 -2.41 22.40 12.66
C LYS A 67 -3.63 22.55 13.57
N ARG A 68 -4.76 21.99 13.17
CA ARG A 68 -5.98 21.99 13.99
C ARG A 68 -5.95 20.97 15.14
N LYS A 69 -4.90 20.17 15.26
CA LYS A 69 -4.80 19.05 16.21
C LYS A 69 -6.04 18.16 16.18
N ALA A 70 -6.47 17.83 14.97
CA ALA A 70 -7.67 17.06 14.73
C ALA A 70 -7.54 15.61 15.26
N PRO A 71 -8.65 14.88 15.45
CA PRO A 71 -8.61 13.50 15.93
C PRO A 71 -7.66 12.62 15.08
N GLY A 72 -6.87 11.78 15.76
CA GLY A 72 -5.86 10.94 15.12
C GLY A 72 -4.49 11.60 14.93
N ILE A 73 -4.34 12.89 15.24
CA ILE A 73 -3.04 13.57 15.27
C ILE A 73 -2.46 13.46 16.68
N SER A 74 -1.44 12.63 16.86
CA SER A 74 -0.75 12.42 18.14
C SER A 74 0.62 13.07 18.19
N ASP A 75 1.29 13.22 17.04
CA ASP A 75 2.63 13.79 16.96
C ASP A 75 2.70 15.03 16.05
N PRO A 76 3.58 15.98 16.36
CA PRO A 76 3.82 17.11 15.47
C PRO A 76 4.54 16.64 14.20
N TYR A 77 4.14 17.18 13.05
CA TYR A 77 4.74 16.78 11.75
C TYR A 77 6.24 17.09 11.64
N LYS A 78 6.69 18.24 12.19
CA LYS A 78 8.08 18.70 12.09
C LYS A 78 8.60 18.66 10.64
N ASN A 79 9.79 18.11 10.46
CA ASN A 79 10.40 17.82 9.16
C ASN A 79 10.20 16.38 8.70
N SER A 80 9.27 15.65 9.30
CA SER A 80 9.13 14.23 9.10
C SER A 80 10.49 13.51 9.25
N VAL A 81 10.87 12.69 8.29
CA VAL A 81 12.20 12.07 8.23
C VAL A 81 13.17 12.83 7.33
N ASP A 82 12.81 14.05 6.93
CA ASP A 82 13.63 14.97 6.13
C ASP A 82 14.08 14.37 4.79
N PHE A 83 13.19 13.62 4.16
CA PHE A 83 13.47 13.03 2.84
C PHE A 83 13.79 14.09 1.79
N LEU A 84 13.20 15.30 1.91
CA LEU A 84 13.46 16.44 1.02
C LEU A 84 14.95 16.77 0.87
N HIS A 85 15.76 16.56 1.90
CA HIS A 85 17.20 16.83 1.87
C HIS A 85 18.03 15.54 1.88
N ARG A 86 17.48 14.44 2.37
CA ARG A 86 18.22 13.17 2.55
C ARG A 86 17.99 12.15 1.45
N TYR A 87 17.10 12.44 0.48
CA TYR A 87 16.78 11.53 -0.63
C TYR A 87 18.01 10.98 -1.37
N PRO A 88 19.15 11.70 -1.53
CA PRO A 88 20.31 11.11 -2.19
C PRO A 88 20.85 9.88 -1.47
N GLY A 89 20.90 9.95 -0.13
CA GLY A 89 21.27 8.82 0.74
C GLY A 89 20.22 7.71 0.72
N ASP A 90 18.93 8.07 0.77
CA ASP A 90 17.83 7.11 0.80
C ASP A 90 17.71 6.35 -0.54
N VAL A 91 17.92 7.01 -1.69
CA VAL A 91 18.03 6.35 -3.00
C VAL A 91 19.22 5.37 -3.05
N GLU A 92 20.34 5.74 -2.43
CA GLU A 92 21.50 4.85 -2.33
C GLU A 92 21.22 3.63 -1.41
N LEU A 93 20.46 3.80 -0.33
CA LEU A 93 20.00 2.68 0.50
C LEU A 93 19.14 1.72 -0.32
N ALA A 94 18.21 2.23 -1.12
CA ALA A 94 17.39 1.41 -2.02
C ALA A 94 18.25 0.69 -3.09
N ARG A 95 19.21 1.37 -3.68
CA ARG A 95 20.16 0.76 -4.62
C ARG A 95 20.92 -0.41 -3.98
N LYS A 96 21.38 -0.26 -2.74
CA LYS A 96 22.09 -1.29 -1.97
C LYS A 96 21.22 -2.50 -1.63
N LEU A 97 19.89 -2.34 -1.57
CA LEU A 97 18.96 -3.46 -1.44
C LEU A 97 18.91 -4.32 -2.73
N GLY A 98 19.27 -3.75 -3.87
CA GLY A 98 19.19 -4.43 -5.18
C GLY A 98 17.82 -4.31 -5.85
N VAL A 99 16.93 -3.44 -5.35
CA VAL A 99 15.59 -3.22 -5.92
C VAL A 99 15.66 -2.62 -7.32
N LYS A 100 14.61 -2.81 -8.08
CA LYS A 100 14.45 -2.33 -9.47
C LYS A 100 13.38 -1.26 -9.61
N VAL A 101 12.61 -1.02 -8.55
CA VAL A 101 11.57 0.01 -8.51
C VAL A 101 11.72 0.85 -7.25
N PHE A 102 11.60 2.16 -7.41
CA PHE A 102 11.50 3.11 -6.31
C PHE A 102 10.18 3.86 -6.46
N ARG A 103 9.24 3.61 -5.54
CA ARG A 103 7.96 4.32 -5.55
C ARG A 103 8.01 5.53 -4.64
N THR A 104 7.48 6.64 -5.15
CA THR A 104 7.25 7.88 -4.40
C THR A 104 6.08 8.64 -5.01
N SER A 105 5.55 9.64 -4.30
CA SER A 105 4.59 10.58 -4.87
C SER A 105 5.28 11.88 -5.29
N ILE A 106 4.69 12.58 -6.26
CA ILE A 106 5.04 13.96 -6.59
C ILE A 106 3.92 14.85 -6.09
N GLU A 107 4.21 15.62 -5.06
CA GLU A 107 3.21 16.34 -4.30
C GLU A 107 2.71 17.59 -5.02
N TRP A 108 1.41 17.57 -5.37
CA TRP A 108 0.75 18.71 -6.03
C TRP A 108 0.90 20.00 -5.23
N ALA A 109 0.71 19.93 -3.91
CA ALA A 109 0.87 21.09 -3.03
C ALA A 109 2.27 21.71 -3.08
N ARG A 110 3.29 20.88 -3.32
CA ARG A 110 4.68 21.35 -3.44
C ARG A 110 4.97 21.92 -4.82
N ILE A 111 4.46 21.26 -5.88
CA ILE A 111 4.65 21.74 -7.27
C ILE A 111 3.91 23.03 -7.53
N GLU A 112 2.66 23.15 -7.03
CA GLU A 112 1.76 24.28 -7.28
C GLU A 112 1.18 24.83 -5.96
N PRO A 113 1.99 25.47 -5.13
CA PRO A 113 1.56 25.98 -3.80
C PRO A 113 0.51 27.09 -3.90
N LYS A 114 0.39 27.75 -5.04
CA LYS A 114 -0.65 28.72 -5.38
C LYS A 114 -1.18 28.38 -6.77
N ARG A 115 -2.48 28.52 -6.98
CA ARG A 115 -3.13 28.19 -8.25
C ARG A 115 -2.42 28.86 -9.43
N GLY A 116 -1.99 28.04 -10.40
CA GLY A 116 -1.28 28.51 -11.60
C GLY A 116 0.19 28.90 -11.39
N VAL A 117 0.70 28.87 -10.15
CA VAL A 117 2.08 29.24 -9.84
C VAL A 117 2.88 28.02 -9.43
N ARG A 118 3.84 27.63 -10.26
CA ARG A 118 4.73 26.50 -9.99
C ARG A 118 5.98 26.93 -9.23
N ASP A 119 6.38 26.14 -8.24
CA ASP A 119 7.59 26.35 -7.48
C ASP A 119 8.81 25.75 -8.24
N PRO A 120 9.75 26.57 -8.74
CA PRO A 120 10.91 26.07 -9.46
C PRO A 120 11.86 25.23 -8.57
N LYS A 121 11.88 25.49 -7.25
CA LYS A 121 12.70 24.71 -6.32
C LYS A 121 12.13 23.31 -6.13
N ALA A 122 10.82 23.19 -6.00
CA ALA A 122 10.12 21.92 -5.94
C ALA A 122 10.32 21.10 -7.22
N ILE A 123 10.24 21.75 -8.37
CA ILE A 123 10.48 21.10 -9.66
C ILE A 123 11.91 20.58 -9.74
N ALA A 124 12.91 21.40 -9.39
CA ALA A 124 14.31 21.00 -9.41
C ALA A 124 14.60 19.82 -8.44
N TYR A 125 13.95 19.80 -7.28
CA TYR A 125 14.04 18.71 -6.33
C TYR A 125 13.53 17.38 -6.93
N TYR A 126 12.34 17.37 -7.50
CA TYR A 126 11.80 16.15 -8.12
C TYR A 126 12.59 15.72 -9.36
N ASP A 127 13.13 16.65 -10.14
CA ASP A 127 14.02 16.35 -11.25
C ASP A 127 15.28 15.60 -10.79
N ASP A 128 15.92 16.08 -9.75
CA ASP A 128 17.11 15.44 -9.20
C ASP A 128 16.78 14.09 -8.58
N LEU A 129 15.66 13.98 -7.87
CA LEU A 129 15.19 12.72 -7.30
C LEU A 129 14.97 11.65 -8.40
N ILE A 130 14.21 11.97 -9.44
CA ILE A 130 13.94 11.03 -10.54
C ILE A 130 15.22 10.69 -11.30
N ARG A 131 16.08 11.66 -11.55
CA ARG A 131 17.40 11.45 -12.16
C ARG A 131 18.24 10.46 -11.34
N ARG A 132 18.29 10.62 -10.01
CA ARG A 132 19.04 9.72 -9.12
C ARG A 132 18.45 8.32 -9.09
N ILE A 133 17.13 8.18 -9.01
CA ILE A 133 16.48 6.87 -9.08
C ILE A 133 16.89 6.15 -10.38
N ARG A 134 16.84 6.86 -11.51
CA ARG A 134 17.23 6.32 -12.81
C ARG A 134 18.74 5.98 -12.87
N ALA A 135 19.59 6.87 -12.38
CA ALA A 135 21.04 6.65 -12.33
C ALA A 135 21.42 5.45 -11.44
N ALA A 136 20.62 5.17 -10.41
CA ALA A 136 20.78 4.00 -9.56
C ALA A 136 20.28 2.69 -10.19
N GLY A 137 19.84 2.71 -11.46
CA GLY A 137 19.35 1.53 -12.20
C GLY A 137 17.94 1.09 -11.80
N MET A 138 17.18 1.98 -11.15
CA MET A 138 15.80 1.74 -10.75
C MET A 138 14.81 2.45 -11.69
N ARG A 139 13.61 1.88 -11.80
CA ARG A 139 12.45 2.54 -12.45
C ARG A 139 11.70 3.36 -11.41
N PRO A 140 11.33 4.61 -11.70
CA PRO A 140 10.41 5.34 -10.85
C PRO A 140 9.01 4.74 -10.96
N MET A 141 8.32 4.55 -9.82
CA MET A 141 6.88 4.41 -9.76
C MET A 141 6.36 5.69 -9.13
N ILE A 142 5.63 6.49 -9.91
CA ILE A 142 5.19 7.81 -9.49
C ILE A 142 3.70 7.78 -9.18
N THR A 143 3.37 8.10 -7.93
CA THR A 143 1.99 8.35 -7.51
C THR A 143 1.66 9.82 -7.71
N LEU A 144 0.62 10.11 -8.49
CA LEU A 144 0.19 11.47 -8.82
C LEU A 144 -0.65 12.12 -7.73
N ASP A 145 -1.36 11.30 -6.94
CA ASP A 145 -2.13 11.74 -5.78
C ASP A 145 -2.01 10.71 -4.65
N HIS A 146 -1.40 11.13 -3.55
CA HIS A 146 -1.29 10.33 -2.33
C HIS A 146 -1.99 11.05 -1.16
N TRP A 147 -3.30 11.35 -1.34
CA TRP A 147 -4.22 11.95 -0.39
C TRP A 147 -3.93 13.43 -0.05
N VAL A 148 -3.07 14.07 -0.83
CA VAL A 148 -2.60 15.42 -0.49
C VAL A 148 -2.84 16.38 -1.65
N TYR A 149 -3.56 17.45 -1.37
CA TYR A 149 -3.79 18.54 -2.30
C TYR A 149 -3.47 19.90 -1.69
N PRO A 150 -3.18 20.93 -2.51
CA PRO A 150 -2.83 22.26 -2.03
C PRO A 150 -3.92 22.90 -1.18
N GLY A 151 -3.54 23.79 -0.26
CA GLY A 151 -4.49 24.53 0.56
C GLY A 151 -5.50 25.33 -0.24
N TRP A 152 -5.10 25.91 -1.39
CA TRP A 152 -6.01 26.62 -2.27
C TRP A 152 -7.09 25.70 -2.92
N VAL A 153 -6.82 24.41 -3.09
CA VAL A 153 -7.82 23.42 -3.49
C VAL A 153 -8.81 23.16 -2.35
N ALA A 154 -8.32 23.10 -1.10
CA ALA A 154 -9.21 23.01 0.05
C ALA A 154 -10.13 24.22 0.15
N ASP A 155 -9.63 25.42 -0.12
CA ASP A 155 -10.39 26.67 -0.07
C ASP A 155 -11.48 26.74 -1.15
N GLN A 156 -11.30 26.09 -2.28
CA GLN A 156 -12.32 26.04 -3.35
C GLN A 156 -13.36 24.92 -3.18
N GLY A 157 -13.23 24.06 -2.15
CA GLY A 157 -14.19 22.98 -1.90
C GLY A 157 -13.63 21.57 -2.16
N ALA A 158 -12.31 21.42 -2.32
CA ALA A 158 -11.64 20.15 -2.54
C ALA A 158 -12.27 19.36 -3.73
N TRP A 159 -12.47 18.05 -3.59
CA TRP A 159 -13.04 17.20 -4.64
C TRP A 159 -14.55 17.38 -4.88
N ASP A 160 -15.21 18.21 -4.08
CA ASP A 160 -16.61 18.58 -4.28
C ASP A 160 -16.77 19.64 -5.39
N ASP A 161 -15.72 20.45 -5.63
CA ASP A 161 -15.71 21.44 -6.71
C ASP A 161 -15.30 20.78 -8.04
N PRO A 162 -16.12 20.90 -9.09
CA PRO A 162 -15.81 20.32 -10.40
C PRO A 162 -14.53 20.89 -11.05
N LYS A 163 -14.07 22.07 -10.62
CA LYS A 163 -12.81 22.66 -11.09
C LYS A 163 -11.59 21.86 -10.61
N THR A 164 -11.69 21.18 -9.47
CA THR A 164 -10.58 20.39 -8.90
C THR A 164 -10.11 19.32 -9.87
N GLN A 165 -11.01 18.64 -10.57
CA GLN A 165 -10.65 17.69 -11.61
C GLN A 165 -9.79 18.33 -12.71
N ALA A 166 -10.20 19.48 -13.23
CA ALA A 166 -9.45 20.17 -14.29
C ALA A 166 -8.07 20.66 -13.81
N ASP A 167 -8.03 21.20 -12.61
CA ASP A 167 -6.79 21.68 -11.99
C ASP A 167 -5.81 20.52 -11.71
N TRP A 168 -6.32 19.40 -11.18
CA TRP A 168 -5.53 18.19 -10.97
C TRP A 168 -4.98 17.64 -12.29
N LEU A 169 -5.81 17.49 -13.32
CA LEU A 169 -5.39 17.01 -14.65
C LEU A 169 -4.36 17.93 -15.29
N ARG A 170 -4.46 19.25 -15.07
CA ARG A 170 -3.44 20.21 -15.52
C ARG A 170 -2.10 19.96 -14.84
N ASN A 171 -2.10 19.74 -13.51
CA ASN A 171 -0.91 19.40 -12.77
C ASN A 171 -0.34 18.04 -13.19
N ALA A 172 -1.18 17.01 -13.25
CA ALA A 172 -0.78 15.66 -13.67
C ALA A 172 -0.16 15.69 -15.08
N ARG A 173 -0.78 16.41 -16.04
CA ARG A 173 -0.24 16.59 -17.39
C ARG A 173 1.15 17.23 -17.40
N PHE A 174 1.39 18.21 -16.53
CA PHE A 174 2.72 18.83 -16.39
C PHE A 174 3.75 17.79 -15.92
N ILE A 175 3.42 17.00 -14.89
CA ILE A 175 4.29 15.97 -14.32
C ILE A 175 4.58 14.89 -15.37
N VAL A 176 3.54 14.38 -16.04
CA VAL A 176 3.69 13.33 -17.05
C VAL A 176 4.54 13.79 -18.23
N ASN A 177 4.32 15.01 -18.76
CA ASN A 177 5.16 15.56 -19.83
C ASN A 177 6.62 15.71 -19.40
N ARG A 178 6.87 16.01 -18.12
CA ARG A 178 8.22 16.20 -17.62
C ARG A 178 8.98 14.89 -17.50
N TYR A 179 8.31 13.82 -17.09
CA TYR A 179 8.96 12.52 -16.82
C TYR A 179 8.61 11.43 -17.83
N LYS A 180 7.93 11.76 -18.93
CA LYS A 180 7.72 10.83 -20.04
C LYS A 180 9.06 10.24 -20.53
N HIS A 181 9.02 9.04 -21.04
CA HIS A 181 10.20 8.31 -21.53
C HIS A 181 11.27 7.99 -20.46
N GLN A 182 10.94 8.20 -19.17
CA GLN A 182 11.81 7.80 -18.06
C GLN A 182 11.53 6.37 -17.58
N GLY A 183 10.66 5.63 -18.25
CA GLY A 183 10.25 4.26 -17.88
C GLY A 183 9.39 4.22 -16.61
N VAL A 184 8.63 5.27 -16.37
CA VAL A 184 7.78 5.42 -15.18
C VAL A 184 6.66 4.38 -15.18
N LEU A 185 6.34 3.87 -13.99
CA LEU A 185 5.05 3.23 -13.70
C LEU A 185 4.17 4.26 -13.00
N TRP A 186 3.01 4.56 -13.56
CA TRP A 186 2.14 5.60 -13.06
C TRP A 186 1.05 5.04 -12.15
N ILE A 187 0.91 5.61 -10.95
CA ILE A 187 -0.24 5.43 -10.07
C ILE A 187 -0.99 6.76 -10.03
N THR A 188 -2.24 6.77 -10.42
CA THR A 188 -3.04 8.00 -10.45
C THR A 188 -3.46 8.42 -9.06
N PHE A 189 -4.14 7.54 -8.33
CA PHE A 189 -4.59 7.73 -6.96
C PHE A 189 -4.10 6.57 -6.09
N ASN A 190 -3.51 6.89 -4.96
CA ASN A 190 -3.24 5.91 -3.92
C ASN A 190 -4.53 5.58 -3.19
N GLU A 191 -4.88 4.28 -3.10
CA GLU A 191 -5.93 3.77 -2.23
C GLU A 191 -7.18 4.66 -2.15
N ALA A 192 -7.83 4.90 -3.29
CA ALA A 192 -8.93 5.86 -3.39
C ALA A 192 -10.04 5.67 -2.33
N SER A 193 -10.32 4.43 -1.92
CA SER A 193 -11.28 4.14 -0.86
C SER A 193 -10.81 4.65 0.51
N ALA A 194 -9.57 4.35 0.88
CA ALA A 194 -8.98 4.84 2.13
C ALA A 194 -8.87 6.37 2.12
N TYR A 195 -8.54 6.96 0.96
CA TYR A 195 -8.55 8.40 0.76
C TYR A 195 -9.92 9.02 1.06
N MET A 196 -10.99 8.47 0.50
CA MET A 196 -12.36 8.95 0.73
C MET A 196 -12.75 8.85 2.22
N PHE A 197 -12.44 7.73 2.87
CA PHE A 197 -12.68 7.57 4.30
C PHE A 197 -11.88 8.58 5.13
N LYS A 198 -10.65 8.87 4.73
CA LYS A 198 -9.82 9.86 5.41
C LYS A 198 -10.38 11.26 5.26
N GLU A 199 -10.87 11.62 4.09
CA GLU A 199 -11.54 12.91 3.85
C GLU A 199 -12.74 13.11 4.77
N LEU A 200 -13.54 12.06 5.03
CA LEU A 200 -14.65 12.12 5.99
C LEU A 200 -14.18 12.48 7.42
N THR A 201 -12.97 12.11 7.80
CA THR A 201 -12.40 12.48 9.11
C THR A 201 -11.73 13.83 9.10
N MET A 202 -11.23 14.29 7.95
CA MET A 202 -10.51 15.55 7.81
C MET A 202 -11.42 16.77 7.67
N ARG A 203 -12.60 16.60 7.10
CA ARG A 203 -13.58 17.67 6.92
C ARG A 203 -15.02 17.12 7.07
N PRO A 204 -15.97 17.95 7.51
CA PRO A 204 -17.37 17.57 7.49
C PRO A 204 -17.82 17.30 6.06
N MET A 205 -18.36 16.12 5.79
CA MET A 205 -18.91 15.74 4.49
C MET A 205 -20.27 15.06 4.69
N ASN A 206 -21.24 15.38 3.84
CA ASN A 206 -22.46 14.61 3.74
C ASN A 206 -22.33 13.51 2.66
N LEU A 207 -23.31 12.61 2.58
CA LEU A 207 -23.29 11.50 1.62
C LEU A 207 -23.26 11.97 0.14
N GLY A 208 -23.88 13.10 -0.16
CA GLY A 208 -23.85 13.70 -1.50
C GLY A 208 -22.44 14.14 -1.89
N GLN A 209 -21.72 14.76 -0.97
CA GLN A 209 -20.31 15.17 -1.17
C GLN A 209 -19.39 13.97 -1.30
N LEU A 210 -19.59 12.92 -0.53
CA LEU A 210 -18.83 11.69 -0.67
C LEU A 210 -19.06 11.04 -2.05
N ALA A 211 -20.30 11.00 -2.51
CA ALA A 211 -20.65 10.50 -3.84
C ALA A 211 -20.07 11.39 -4.96
N ALA A 212 -20.05 12.71 -4.78
CA ALA A 212 -19.42 13.65 -5.70
C ALA A 212 -17.91 13.42 -5.78
N MET A 213 -17.22 13.27 -4.64
CA MET A 213 -15.79 12.93 -4.59
C MET A 213 -15.51 11.62 -5.33
N ARG A 214 -16.27 10.55 -5.04
CA ARG A 214 -16.15 9.27 -5.75
C ARG A 214 -16.24 9.45 -7.26
N THR A 215 -17.27 10.16 -7.72
CA THR A 215 -17.49 10.43 -9.15
C THR A 215 -16.33 11.23 -9.75
N ALA A 216 -15.83 12.24 -9.03
CA ALA A 216 -14.71 13.06 -9.45
C ALA A 216 -13.43 12.23 -9.60
N LEU A 217 -13.08 11.40 -8.60
CA LEU A 217 -11.91 10.51 -8.63
C LEU A 217 -11.99 9.52 -9.80
N THR A 218 -13.16 8.90 -10.02
CA THR A 218 -13.39 7.96 -11.12
C THR A 218 -13.18 8.62 -12.49
N ARG A 219 -13.82 9.78 -12.71
CA ARG A 219 -13.66 10.53 -13.96
C ARG A 219 -12.23 11.02 -14.17
N THR A 220 -11.59 11.47 -13.10
CA THR A 220 -10.21 11.97 -13.15
C THR A 220 -9.22 10.85 -13.47
N HIS A 221 -9.37 9.67 -12.86
CA HIS A 221 -8.53 8.51 -13.19
C HIS A 221 -8.66 8.13 -14.66
N ARG A 222 -9.89 7.99 -15.17
CA ARG A 222 -10.14 7.63 -16.57
C ARG A 222 -9.51 8.65 -17.54
N ALA A 223 -9.70 9.95 -17.26
CA ALA A 223 -9.10 11.01 -18.06
C ALA A 223 -7.56 11.04 -17.95
N ALA A 224 -7.02 10.75 -16.78
CA ALA A 224 -5.57 10.66 -16.56
C ALA A 224 -4.97 9.47 -17.31
N TYR A 225 -5.60 8.31 -17.28
CA TYR A 225 -5.19 7.12 -18.04
C TYR A 225 -5.05 7.47 -19.54
N ASP A 226 -6.10 8.02 -20.15
CA ASP A 226 -6.10 8.38 -21.55
C ASP A 226 -5.04 9.47 -21.87
N MET A 227 -4.91 10.45 -20.98
CA MET A 227 -3.91 11.50 -21.09
C MET A 227 -2.49 10.95 -21.04
N ILE A 228 -2.19 10.04 -20.10
CA ILE A 228 -0.86 9.47 -19.93
C ILE A 228 -0.49 8.66 -21.16
N HIS A 229 -1.36 7.78 -21.63
CA HIS A 229 -1.10 6.99 -22.84
C HIS A 229 -0.94 7.82 -24.10
N LYS A 230 -1.61 8.99 -24.17
CA LYS A 230 -1.40 9.95 -25.27
C LYS A 230 -0.02 10.63 -25.21
N ILE A 231 0.50 10.90 -24.00
CA ILE A 231 1.78 11.62 -23.80
C ILE A 231 2.97 10.68 -23.80
N ASP A 232 2.83 9.50 -23.18
CA ASP A 232 3.87 8.49 -23.00
C ASP A 232 3.32 7.10 -23.36
N PRO A 233 3.15 6.81 -24.67
CA PRO A 233 2.60 5.54 -25.13
C PRO A 233 3.40 4.34 -24.59
N GLY A 234 2.71 3.38 -24.02
CA GLY A 234 3.33 2.18 -23.44
C GLY A 234 3.83 2.33 -22.01
N ALA A 235 3.70 3.50 -21.38
CA ALA A 235 3.94 3.64 -19.95
C ALA A 235 2.79 2.96 -19.17
N PRO A 236 3.09 2.03 -18.22
CA PRO A 236 2.04 1.37 -17.46
C PRO A 236 1.34 2.34 -16.50
N VAL A 237 0.01 2.32 -16.50
CA VAL A 237 -0.85 3.18 -15.67
C VAL A 237 -1.80 2.32 -14.85
N SER A 238 -1.93 2.63 -13.57
CA SER A 238 -2.88 1.99 -12.66
C SER A 238 -3.35 2.94 -11.56
N THR A 239 -4.19 2.43 -10.71
CA THR A 239 -4.45 2.86 -9.33
C THR A 239 -4.22 1.66 -8.43
N ASN A 240 -4.03 1.86 -7.12
CA ASN A 240 -3.89 0.76 -6.18
C ASN A 240 -5.07 0.70 -5.22
N VAL A 241 -5.38 -0.49 -4.78
CA VAL A 241 -6.51 -0.81 -3.92
C VAL A 241 -5.99 -1.08 -2.51
N ALA A 242 -6.51 -0.35 -1.51
CA ALA A 242 -6.40 -0.74 -0.12
C ALA A 242 -7.27 -1.99 0.10
N TYR A 243 -6.65 -3.15 0.26
CA TYR A 243 -7.43 -4.34 0.57
C TYR A 243 -7.91 -4.28 2.03
N GLY A 244 -9.22 -4.30 2.22
CA GLY A 244 -9.85 -4.29 3.54
C GLY A 244 -10.78 -5.48 3.72
N THR A 245 -10.36 -6.47 4.47
CA THR A 245 -10.97 -7.80 4.64
C THR A 245 -12.51 -7.85 4.51
N ALA A 246 -13.23 -7.39 5.52
CA ALA A 246 -14.69 -7.44 5.54
C ALA A 246 -15.36 -6.33 4.69
N LEU A 247 -14.62 -5.29 4.34
CA LEU A 247 -15.11 -4.11 3.62
C LEU A 247 -14.64 -4.05 2.17
N ASN A 248 -13.95 -5.10 1.68
CA ASN A 248 -13.30 -5.06 0.37
C ASN A 248 -14.27 -4.75 -0.79
N GLY A 249 -15.49 -5.29 -0.73
CA GLY A 249 -16.52 -4.97 -1.74
C GLY A 249 -16.89 -3.48 -1.76
N ILE A 250 -16.93 -2.82 -0.60
CA ILE A 250 -17.17 -1.38 -0.48
C ILE A 250 -15.95 -0.61 -0.98
N PHE A 251 -14.75 -1.06 -0.64
CA PHE A 251 -13.50 -0.44 -1.06
C PHE A 251 -13.32 -0.50 -2.58
N ASP A 252 -13.57 -1.63 -3.19
CA ASP A 252 -13.54 -1.79 -4.64
C ASP A 252 -14.61 -0.95 -5.34
N ALA A 253 -15.79 -0.82 -4.75
CA ALA A 253 -16.87 0.02 -5.28
C ALA A 253 -16.57 1.52 -5.19
N ALA A 254 -15.59 1.94 -4.39
CA ALA A 254 -15.20 3.34 -4.28
C ALA A 254 -14.58 3.88 -5.57
N LEU A 255 -13.77 3.08 -6.26
CA LEU A 255 -13.13 3.47 -7.54
C LEU A 255 -12.90 2.26 -8.45
N PHE A 256 -12.29 1.19 -7.94
CA PHE A 256 -11.68 0.12 -8.72
C PHE A 256 -12.67 -0.51 -9.73
N ASN A 257 -13.89 -0.83 -9.30
CA ASN A 257 -14.89 -1.46 -10.16
C ASN A 257 -15.27 -0.62 -11.39
N ASP A 258 -15.19 0.70 -11.28
CA ASP A 258 -15.57 1.63 -12.35
C ASP A 258 -14.43 1.98 -13.32
N VAL A 259 -13.23 1.44 -13.08
CA VAL A 259 -12.02 1.80 -13.85
C VAL A 259 -11.25 0.59 -14.38
N THR A 260 -11.81 -0.61 -14.29
CA THR A 260 -11.13 -1.86 -14.67
C THR A 260 -10.70 -1.92 -16.14
N ASP A 261 -11.35 -1.14 -17.01
CA ASP A 261 -10.99 -0.96 -18.43
C ASP A 261 -9.89 0.12 -18.65
N LYS A 262 -9.45 0.78 -17.59
CA LYS A 262 -8.43 1.83 -17.58
C LYS A 262 -7.29 1.49 -16.62
N LEU A 263 -6.83 0.24 -16.69
CA LEU A 263 -5.70 -0.29 -15.91
C LEU A 263 -4.79 -1.09 -16.83
N ASP A 264 -3.49 -0.96 -16.67
CA ASP A 264 -2.50 -1.82 -17.33
C ASP A 264 -2.00 -2.92 -16.39
N PHE A 265 -2.21 -2.76 -15.10
CA PHE A 265 -1.99 -3.77 -14.08
C PHE A 265 -2.92 -3.54 -12.88
N ILE A 266 -3.14 -4.57 -12.08
CA ILE A 266 -3.93 -4.49 -10.84
C ILE A 266 -2.96 -4.13 -9.73
N GLY A 267 -3.08 -2.94 -9.14
CA GLY A 267 -2.30 -2.52 -7.97
C GLY A 267 -2.98 -2.94 -6.67
N ILE A 268 -2.26 -3.63 -5.79
CA ILE A 268 -2.77 -4.14 -4.50
C ILE A 268 -1.90 -3.65 -3.36
N ASP A 269 -2.52 -3.10 -2.32
CA ASP A 269 -1.92 -2.83 -1.03
C ASP A 269 -2.52 -3.78 -0.01
N TYR A 270 -1.66 -4.55 0.65
CA TYR A 270 -2.10 -5.63 1.55
C TYR A 270 -1.39 -5.55 2.90
N TYR A 271 -2.17 -5.36 3.97
CA TYR A 271 -1.66 -5.22 5.34
C TYR A 271 -2.44 -6.00 6.39
N TYR A 272 -3.77 -6.12 6.25
CA TYR A 272 -4.68 -6.38 7.37
C TYR A 272 -5.29 -7.77 7.38
N GLY A 273 -4.75 -8.67 6.57
CA GLY A 273 -5.27 -10.04 6.48
C GLY A 273 -6.46 -10.20 5.55
N ALA A 274 -6.90 -11.43 5.38
CA ALA A 274 -8.06 -11.81 4.54
C ALA A 274 -9.00 -12.80 5.24
N SER A 275 -8.82 -13.03 6.55
CA SER A 275 -9.65 -13.93 7.34
C SER A 275 -10.74 -13.17 8.10
N ALA A 276 -11.95 -13.73 8.12
CA ALA A 276 -13.04 -13.21 8.93
C ALA A 276 -12.78 -13.33 10.44
N GLN A 277 -11.85 -14.21 10.85
CA GLN A 277 -11.44 -14.38 12.23
C GLN A 277 -10.45 -13.32 12.71
N ASN A 278 -9.84 -12.55 11.81
CA ASN A 278 -8.88 -11.50 12.17
C ASN A 278 -9.60 -10.25 12.70
N LEU A 279 -10.13 -10.33 13.90
CA LEU A 279 -10.77 -9.19 14.57
C LEU A 279 -9.78 -8.04 14.84
N THR A 280 -8.49 -8.33 14.90
CA THR A 280 -7.44 -7.32 15.12
C THR A 280 -7.30 -6.37 13.93
N ALA A 281 -7.79 -6.72 12.74
CA ALA A 281 -7.83 -5.82 11.59
C ALA A 281 -8.57 -4.49 11.89
N ALA A 282 -9.47 -4.49 12.88
CA ALA A 282 -10.16 -3.28 13.32
C ALA A 282 -9.22 -2.18 13.88
N TYR A 283 -8.02 -2.54 14.35
CA TYR A 283 -7.02 -1.57 14.81
C TYR A 283 -6.50 -0.65 13.69
N ALA A 284 -6.72 -1.00 12.42
CA ALA A 284 -6.44 -0.11 11.30
C ALA A 284 -7.21 1.21 11.40
N ALA A 285 -8.46 1.17 11.89
CA ALA A 285 -9.30 2.35 12.03
C ALA A 285 -8.78 3.34 13.10
N THR A 286 -8.02 2.85 14.08
CA THR A 286 -7.41 3.67 15.14
C THR A 286 -5.95 4.04 14.86
N GLY A 287 -5.37 3.56 13.74
CA GLY A 287 -3.96 3.76 13.40
C GLY A 287 -2.98 2.91 14.23
N GLU A 288 -3.49 1.96 15.02
CA GLU A 288 -2.67 1.07 15.85
C GLU A 288 -2.20 -0.18 15.07
N PHE A 289 -1.65 0.05 13.89
CA PHE A 289 -1.27 -0.99 12.93
C PHE A 289 -0.38 -2.10 13.51
N TRP A 290 0.43 -1.79 14.51
CA TRP A 290 1.29 -2.78 15.19
C TRP A 290 0.54 -3.82 16.02
N LYS A 291 -0.76 -3.59 16.29
CA LYS A 291 -1.62 -4.53 17.02
C LYS A 291 -2.31 -5.53 16.10
N ILE A 292 -2.23 -5.33 14.79
CA ILE A 292 -2.87 -6.22 13.82
C ILE A 292 -2.07 -7.51 13.72
N ASP A 293 -2.77 -8.64 13.79
CA ASP A 293 -2.16 -9.95 13.55
C ASP A 293 -1.92 -10.14 12.05
N PRO A 294 -0.66 -10.31 11.64
CA PRO A 294 -0.35 -10.52 10.23
C PRO A 294 -0.89 -11.86 9.72
N GLU A 295 -1.52 -11.83 8.56
CA GLU A 295 -1.98 -13.02 7.84
C GLU A 295 -1.32 -13.08 6.45
N PRO A 296 -0.08 -13.55 6.34
CA PRO A 296 0.63 -13.58 5.06
C PRO A 296 -0.07 -14.40 3.98
N GLU A 297 -0.73 -15.50 4.36
CA GLU A 297 -1.50 -16.34 3.45
C GLU A 297 -2.64 -15.60 2.76
N GLY A 298 -3.25 -14.64 3.45
CA GLY A 298 -4.34 -13.85 2.88
C GLY A 298 -3.96 -13.18 1.58
N LEU A 299 -2.69 -12.77 1.42
CA LEU A 299 -2.20 -12.20 0.16
C LEU A 299 -2.35 -13.16 -1.01
N TYR A 300 -2.14 -14.47 -0.82
CA TYR A 300 -2.35 -15.48 -1.85
C TYR A 300 -3.80 -15.45 -2.36
N TYR A 301 -4.77 -15.46 -1.46
CA TYR A 301 -6.19 -15.46 -1.83
C TYR A 301 -6.60 -14.15 -2.51
N VAL A 302 -6.11 -13.03 -2.01
CA VAL A 302 -6.35 -11.70 -2.60
C VAL A 302 -5.83 -11.65 -4.04
N LEU A 303 -4.58 -12.04 -4.27
CA LEU A 303 -3.97 -12.07 -5.60
C LEU A 303 -4.78 -12.97 -6.57
N LYS A 304 -5.20 -14.14 -6.12
CA LYS A 304 -6.06 -15.05 -6.92
C LYS A 304 -7.42 -14.44 -7.22
N SER A 305 -8.05 -13.82 -6.23
CA SER A 305 -9.37 -13.20 -6.39
C SER A 305 -9.34 -12.10 -7.47
N TYR A 306 -8.40 -11.18 -7.38
CA TYR A 306 -8.28 -10.12 -8.39
C TYR A 306 -7.87 -10.64 -9.76
N GLN A 307 -6.98 -11.64 -9.85
CA GLN A 307 -6.63 -12.25 -11.13
C GLN A 307 -7.81 -12.97 -11.78
N ARG A 308 -8.70 -13.63 -11.02
CA ARG A 308 -9.94 -14.23 -11.55
C ARG A 308 -10.88 -13.19 -12.13
N ARG A 309 -10.99 -12.03 -11.47
CA ARG A 309 -11.85 -10.92 -11.92
C ARG A 309 -11.32 -10.26 -13.19
N LEU A 310 -9.99 -10.12 -13.30
CA LEU A 310 -9.32 -9.46 -14.43
C LEU A 310 -8.19 -10.35 -14.97
N PRO A 311 -8.51 -11.47 -15.66
CA PRO A 311 -7.55 -12.50 -16.01
C PRO A 311 -6.48 -12.07 -17.03
N LYS A 312 -6.72 -10.98 -17.75
CA LYS A 312 -5.79 -10.44 -18.75
C LYS A 312 -4.73 -9.54 -18.13
N LEU A 313 -5.03 -8.89 -17.01
CA LEU A 313 -4.12 -7.93 -16.38
C LEU A 313 -3.15 -8.64 -15.43
N PRO A 314 -1.87 -8.25 -15.41
CA PRO A 314 -0.95 -8.69 -14.38
C PRO A 314 -1.25 -7.98 -13.06
N VAL A 315 -0.81 -8.56 -11.95
CA VAL A 315 -0.95 -8.00 -10.61
C VAL A 315 0.39 -7.45 -10.10
N TYR A 316 0.35 -6.34 -9.39
CA TYR A 316 1.50 -5.75 -8.71
C TYR A 316 1.14 -5.52 -7.24
N VAL A 317 1.92 -6.06 -6.31
CA VAL A 317 1.82 -5.71 -4.89
C VAL A 317 2.51 -4.36 -4.72
N VAL A 318 1.71 -3.29 -4.70
CA VAL A 318 2.21 -1.90 -4.68
C VAL A 318 2.68 -1.50 -3.29
N GLU A 319 2.02 -2.06 -2.25
CA GLU A 319 2.45 -1.90 -0.87
C GLU A 319 2.22 -3.18 -0.06
N ASN A 320 3.21 -3.56 0.74
CA ASN A 320 3.10 -4.55 1.80
C ASN A 320 4.21 -4.33 2.82
N GLY A 321 3.89 -4.40 4.10
CA GLY A 321 4.86 -4.18 5.17
C GLY A 321 4.29 -4.47 6.55
N MET A 322 5.16 -4.47 7.56
CA MET A 322 4.79 -4.73 8.95
C MET A 322 5.15 -3.55 9.84
N SER A 323 4.14 -3.02 10.53
CA SER A 323 4.33 -2.01 11.56
C SER A 323 4.81 -2.59 12.87
N THR A 324 5.64 -1.83 13.58
CA THR A 324 6.02 -2.07 14.98
C THR A 324 5.67 -0.85 15.83
N ASP A 325 5.40 -1.06 17.13
CA ASP A 325 5.15 0.00 18.09
C ASP A 325 6.44 0.77 18.42
N ASN A 326 6.61 1.93 17.80
CA ASN A 326 7.79 2.78 18.01
C ASN A 326 9.13 2.02 17.89
N GLY A 327 9.20 1.07 16.95
CA GLY A 327 10.39 0.25 16.72
C GLY A 327 10.61 -0.90 17.73
N LYS A 328 9.70 -1.10 18.69
CA LYS A 328 9.79 -2.19 19.65
C LYS A 328 9.49 -3.53 18.98
N PRO A 329 10.13 -4.63 19.40
CA PRO A 329 9.73 -5.96 18.99
C PRO A 329 8.24 -6.22 19.27
N ARG A 330 7.60 -6.98 18.40
CA ARG A 330 6.21 -7.40 18.63
C ARG A 330 6.14 -8.35 19.83
N PRO A 331 5.06 -8.28 20.64
CA PRO A 331 4.88 -9.17 21.81
C PRO A 331 4.85 -10.66 21.44
N ASP A 332 4.41 -11.00 20.24
CA ASP A 332 4.33 -12.36 19.71
C ASP A 332 5.66 -12.87 19.13
N GLY A 333 6.71 -12.07 19.19
CA GLY A 333 8.03 -12.39 18.68
C GLY A 333 8.15 -12.39 17.14
N TYR A 334 7.08 -12.16 16.40
CA TYR A 334 7.11 -12.15 14.93
C TYR A 334 7.89 -10.93 14.40
N THR A 335 8.93 -11.21 13.63
CA THR A 335 9.88 -10.21 13.13
C THR A 335 9.49 -9.68 11.74
N ARG A 336 10.04 -8.53 11.36
CA ARG A 336 9.89 -7.99 10.00
C ARG A 336 10.52 -8.92 8.95
N SER A 337 11.59 -9.57 9.32
CA SER A 337 12.28 -10.57 8.50
C SER A 337 11.37 -11.77 8.18
N GLU A 338 10.68 -12.29 9.19
CA GLU A 338 9.72 -13.40 9.03
C GLU A 338 8.50 -12.95 8.22
N HIS A 339 7.93 -11.78 8.54
CA HIS A 339 6.82 -11.20 7.78
C HIS A 339 7.13 -11.11 6.29
N LEU A 340 8.31 -10.61 5.94
CA LEU A 340 8.72 -10.47 4.55
C LEU A 340 8.89 -11.82 3.85
N ARG A 341 9.51 -12.81 4.52
CA ARG A 341 9.66 -14.15 3.95
C ARG A 341 8.31 -14.83 3.75
N ASP A 342 7.43 -14.74 4.74
CA ASP A 342 6.10 -15.36 4.68
C ASP A 342 5.28 -14.78 3.52
N HIS A 343 5.21 -13.44 3.39
CA HIS A 343 4.48 -12.81 2.30
C HIS A 343 5.07 -13.16 0.92
N VAL A 344 6.39 -13.12 0.79
CA VAL A 344 7.07 -13.50 -0.46
C VAL A 344 6.80 -14.97 -0.80
N TYR A 345 6.79 -15.87 0.18
CA TYR A 345 6.41 -17.26 -0.04
C TYR A 345 5.01 -17.38 -0.64
N TRP A 346 4.04 -16.66 -0.09
CA TRP A 346 2.66 -16.73 -0.58
C TRP A 346 2.48 -16.07 -1.95
N VAL A 347 3.27 -15.07 -2.28
CA VAL A 347 3.34 -14.54 -3.67
C VAL A 347 3.91 -15.61 -4.61
N GLN A 348 4.99 -16.30 -4.24
CA GLN A 348 5.53 -17.41 -5.03
C GLN A 348 4.52 -18.54 -5.23
N ARG A 349 3.72 -18.85 -4.20
CA ARG A 349 2.63 -19.82 -4.28
C ARG A 349 1.54 -19.37 -5.25
N ALA A 350 1.09 -18.13 -5.16
CA ALA A 350 0.10 -17.58 -6.09
C ALA A 350 0.60 -17.65 -7.55
N MET A 351 1.88 -17.33 -7.78
CA MET A 351 2.48 -17.43 -9.12
C MET A 351 2.59 -18.87 -9.60
N ALA A 352 2.93 -19.82 -8.73
CA ALA A 352 2.97 -21.24 -9.07
C ALA A 352 1.58 -21.77 -9.46
N ASP A 353 0.52 -21.19 -8.91
CA ASP A 353 -0.88 -21.49 -9.22
C ASP A 353 -1.46 -20.60 -10.35
N GLY A 354 -0.58 -19.93 -11.13
CA GLY A 354 -0.92 -19.26 -12.37
C GLY A 354 -1.24 -17.76 -12.27
N VAL A 355 -1.13 -17.14 -11.08
CA VAL A 355 -1.31 -15.69 -10.93
C VAL A 355 -0.12 -14.96 -11.57
N LYS A 356 -0.40 -13.96 -12.39
CA LYS A 356 0.61 -13.17 -13.12
C LYS A 356 1.10 -12.00 -12.26
N VAL A 357 1.86 -12.28 -11.19
CA VAL A 357 2.45 -11.20 -10.36
C VAL A 357 3.73 -10.71 -11.01
N ILE A 358 3.80 -9.39 -11.28
CA ILE A 358 4.93 -8.76 -11.97
C ILE A 358 5.86 -7.97 -11.05
N GLY A 359 5.44 -7.64 -9.84
CA GLY A 359 6.25 -6.86 -8.90
C GLY A 359 5.72 -6.85 -7.47
N TYR A 360 6.60 -6.41 -6.59
CA TYR A 360 6.35 -6.29 -5.15
C TYR A 360 7.19 -5.15 -4.57
N ASN A 361 6.54 -4.17 -3.95
CA ASN A 361 7.21 -3.12 -3.19
C ASN A 361 7.01 -3.35 -1.70
N TYR A 362 8.07 -3.15 -0.93
CA TYR A 362 7.99 -3.08 0.52
C TYR A 362 7.62 -1.65 0.96
N TRP A 363 6.59 -1.52 1.77
CA TRP A 363 6.26 -0.31 2.51
C TRP A 363 6.84 -0.38 3.91
N SER A 364 7.81 0.45 4.25
CA SER A 364 8.41 1.55 3.50
C SER A 364 9.94 1.45 3.54
N LEU A 365 10.63 2.23 2.72
CA LEU A 365 12.09 2.28 2.76
C LEU A 365 12.59 2.75 4.13
N THR A 366 12.06 3.89 4.62
CA THR A 366 12.34 4.44 5.95
C THR A 366 11.04 4.56 6.73
N ASP A 367 11.11 4.63 8.06
CA ASP A 367 9.97 5.12 8.83
C ASP A 367 9.57 6.50 8.31
N ASN A 368 8.34 6.90 8.57
CA ASN A 368 7.76 8.15 8.08
C ASN A 368 6.69 8.67 9.04
N TYR A 369 6.03 9.78 8.70
CA TYR A 369 4.90 10.31 9.42
C TYR A 369 3.62 9.55 9.00
N GLU A 370 3.27 8.52 9.76
CA GLU A 370 2.14 7.65 9.42
C GLU A 370 0.81 8.29 9.81
N TRP A 371 0.34 9.21 8.96
CA TRP A 371 -0.97 9.85 8.99
C TRP A 371 -1.39 10.43 10.37
N GLY A 372 -0.46 11.04 11.06
CA GLY A 372 -0.70 11.69 12.34
C GLY A 372 0.24 11.27 13.46
N SER A 373 1.08 10.27 13.22
CA SER A 373 1.99 9.73 14.23
C SER A 373 3.30 9.21 13.64
N TYR A 374 4.37 9.21 14.47
CA TYR A 374 5.60 8.48 14.19
C TYR A 374 5.66 7.12 14.92
N ARG A 375 4.60 6.80 15.68
CA ARG A 375 4.57 5.56 16.47
C ARG A 375 4.48 4.30 15.62
N PRO A 376 3.66 4.24 14.54
CA PRO A 376 3.71 3.12 13.59
C PRO A 376 5.00 3.19 12.77
N ARG A 377 5.88 2.20 12.92
CA ARG A 377 7.15 2.14 12.18
C ARG A 377 7.17 0.97 11.23
N PHE A 378 7.18 1.27 9.94
CA PHE A 378 7.18 0.30 8.85
C PHE A 378 8.53 0.12 8.16
N GLY A 379 9.46 1.06 8.39
CA GLY A 379 10.69 1.19 7.61
C GLY A 379 11.56 -0.06 7.59
N LEU A 380 12.14 -0.37 6.43
CA LEU A 380 13.32 -1.25 6.35
C LEU A 380 14.48 -0.61 7.12
N TYR A 381 14.57 0.70 7.07
CA TYR A 381 15.47 1.49 7.90
C TYR A 381 14.65 2.30 8.90
N THR A 382 14.85 2.03 10.19
CA THR A 382 14.15 2.77 11.24
C THR A 382 14.76 4.16 11.41
N VAL A 383 13.89 5.15 11.68
CA VAL A 383 14.26 6.56 11.92
C VAL A 383 13.49 7.07 13.12
N ASP A 384 14.21 7.59 14.11
CA ASP A 384 13.58 8.26 15.24
C ASP A 384 13.41 9.77 14.96
N ALA A 385 12.24 10.12 14.42
CA ALA A 385 11.93 11.49 14.06
C ALA A 385 11.65 12.42 15.26
N LEU A 386 11.34 11.86 16.42
CA LEU A 386 10.98 12.65 17.61
C LEU A 386 12.18 12.99 18.48
N THR A 387 13.12 12.06 18.67
CA THR A 387 14.18 12.19 19.67
C THR A 387 15.61 12.19 19.10
N ASP A 388 15.79 11.70 17.85
CA ASP A 388 17.11 11.72 17.19
C ASP A 388 17.22 12.87 16.17
N PRO A 389 17.86 14.00 16.50
CA PRO A 389 18.00 15.12 15.59
C PRO A 389 18.84 14.78 14.35
N SER A 390 19.67 13.73 14.42
CA SER A 390 20.45 13.27 13.27
C SER A 390 19.58 12.57 12.23
N LEU A 391 18.35 12.12 12.60
CA LEU A 391 17.46 11.34 11.76
C LEU A 391 18.18 10.15 11.09
N ALA A 392 19.02 9.44 11.86
CA ALA A 392 19.84 8.36 11.34
C ALA A 392 18.96 7.22 10.80
N ARG A 393 19.32 6.71 9.60
CA ARG A 393 18.67 5.55 8.99
C ARG A 393 19.36 4.28 9.51
N ARG A 394 18.73 3.58 10.45
CA ARG A 394 19.28 2.35 11.06
C ARG A 394 18.62 1.12 10.43
N PRO A 395 19.40 0.17 9.87
CA PRO A 395 18.82 -1.02 9.25
C PRO A 395 18.09 -1.89 10.28
N THR A 396 16.94 -2.41 9.89
CA THR A 396 16.23 -3.46 10.62
C THR A 396 16.70 -4.84 10.16
N ASP A 397 16.23 -5.90 10.82
CA ASP A 397 16.45 -7.29 10.43
C ASP A 397 15.99 -7.61 9.00
N ALA A 398 14.96 -6.92 8.53
CA ALA A 398 14.40 -7.12 7.18
C ALA A 398 15.33 -6.67 6.05
N VAL A 399 16.29 -5.76 6.29
CA VAL A 399 17.22 -5.28 5.25
C VAL A 399 18.04 -6.42 4.67
N ALA A 400 18.67 -7.24 5.51
CA ALA A 400 19.48 -8.38 5.07
C ALA A 400 18.59 -9.43 4.38
N THR A 401 17.40 -9.67 4.93
CA THR A 401 16.42 -10.60 4.39
C THR A 401 15.94 -10.17 3.00
N TYR A 402 15.58 -8.90 2.82
CA TYR A 402 15.11 -8.42 1.52
C TYR A 402 16.20 -8.52 0.45
N ARG A 403 17.43 -8.14 0.79
CA ARG A 403 18.58 -8.34 -0.10
C ARG A 403 18.76 -9.81 -0.51
N SER A 404 18.66 -10.71 0.46
CA SER A 404 18.78 -12.16 0.21
C SER A 404 17.65 -12.66 -0.71
N ILE A 405 16.41 -12.25 -0.47
CA ILE A 405 15.25 -12.62 -1.30
C ILE A 405 15.44 -12.13 -2.74
N ILE A 406 15.87 -10.89 -2.92
CA ILE A 406 16.12 -10.32 -4.26
C ILE A 406 17.23 -11.08 -4.99
N ALA A 407 18.36 -11.31 -4.32
CA ALA A 407 19.51 -12.00 -4.89
C ALA A 407 19.19 -13.45 -5.29
N ASN A 408 18.43 -14.16 -4.45
CA ASN A 408 18.03 -15.55 -4.66
C ASN A 408 16.76 -15.72 -5.52
N ARG A 409 16.10 -14.60 -5.86
CA ARG A 409 14.82 -14.55 -6.56
C ARG A 409 13.72 -15.34 -5.83
N GLY A 410 13.55 -15.05 -4.54
CA GLY A 410 12.54 -15.65 -3.68
C GLY A 410 13.09 -16.23 -2.37
N VAL A 411 12.21 -16.87 -1.61
CA VAL A 411 12.59 -17.61 -0.43
C VAL A 411 13.20 -18.97 -0.81
N PRO A 412 14.02 -19.61 0.07
CA PRO A 412 14.62 -20.91 -0.19
C PRO A 412 13.58 -21.99 -0.53
N ALA A 413 13.96 -22.94 -1.37
CA ALA A 413 13.16 -24.15 -1.56
C ALA A 413 12.99 -24.86 -0.23
N GLY A 414 11.76 -25.25 0.12
CA GLY A 414 11.45 -25.87 1.41
C GLY A 414 11.23 -24.88 2.55
N TYR A 415 11.24 -23.56 2.29
CA TYR A 415 10.82 -22.59 3.29
C TYR A 415 9.39 -22.88 3.76
N VAL A 416 9.20 -22.88 5.07
CA VAL A 416 7.90 -23.02 5.71
C VAL A 416 7.57 -21.69 6.40
N PRO A 417 6.43 -21.07 6.06
CA PRO A 417 6.00 -19.84 6.72
C PRO A 417 5.89 -19.99 8.23
N VAL A 418 6.31 -18.97 8.96
CA VAL A 418 6.26 -18.94 10.43
C VAL A 418 4.81 -18.78 10.90
N ARG A 419 4.04 -17.92 10.22
CA ARG A 419 2.62 -17.76 10.50
C ARG A 419 1.83 -18.91 9.88
N ARG A 420 0.96 -19.50 10.70
CA ARG A 420 0.03 -20.53 10.21
C ARG A 420 -0.95 -19.92 9.22
N PRO A 421 -1.43 -20.71 8.25
CA PRO A 421 -2.53 -20.31 7.38
C PRO A 421 -3.73 -19.85 8.19
N ALA A 422 -4.43 -18.84 7.68
CA ALA A 422 -5.72 -18.47 8.21
C ALA A 422 -6.69 -19.64 8.08
N TRP A 423 -7.54 -19.82 9.08
CA TRP A 423 -8.53 -20.91 9.01
C TRP A 423 -9.51 -20.70 7.85
N CYS A 424 -9.89 -19.48 7.59
CA CYS A 424 -10.95 -19.15 6.67
C CYS A 424 -10.66 -17.81 5.99
N SER A 425 -10.61 -17.79 4.66
CA SER A 425 -10.49 -16.57 3.89
C SER A 425 -11.87 -16.07 3.45
N VAL A 426 -12.09 -14.75 3.51
CA VAL A 426 -13.28 -14.12 2.95
C VAL A 426 -13.28 -14.10 1.42
N GLU A 427 -12.10 -14.23 0.80
CA GLU A 427 -11.93 -14.25 -0.65
C GLU A 427 -12.23 -15.62 -1.27
N ASP A 428 -12.06 -16.68 -0.50
CA ASP A 428 -12.30 -18.04 -0.93
C ASP A 428 -12.78 -18.93 0.24
N PRO A 429 -13.96 -18.64 0.81
CA PRO A 429 -14.42 -19.31 2.03
C PRO A 429 -14.68 -20.80 1.83
N VAL A 430 -15.15 -21.23 0.65
CA VAL A 430 -15.36 -22.66 0.36
C VAL A 430 -14.04 -23.40 0.42
N ALA A 431 -13.03 -22.84 -0.16
CA ALA A 431 -11.71 -23.44 -0.20
C ALA A 431 -11.01 -23.47 1.15
N THR A 432 -11.23 -22.50 2.03
CA THR A 432 -10.52 -22.37 3.30
C THR A 432 -11.32 -22.77 4.52
N CYS A 433 -12.65 -22.50 4.52
CA CYS A 433 -13.48 -22.74 5.69
C CYS A 433 -14.02 -24.18 5.77
N PHE A 434 -14.19 -24.84 4.65
CA PHE A 434 -14.86 -26.15 4.59
C PHE A 434 -13.95 -27.29 4.16
N GLY A 435 -12.66 -27.11 4.19
CA GLY A 435 -11.69 -28.16 3.92
C GLY A 435 -11.67 -28.68 2.48
N THR A 436 -12.32 -27.97 1.57
CA THR A 436 -12.35 -28.31 0.14
C THR A 436 -11.18 -27.67 -0.61
N THR A 437 -10.34 -26.96 0.09
CA THR A 437 -9.21 -26.27 -0.51
C THR A 437 -8.16 -27.24 -0.91
N PRO A 438 -7.84 -27.25 -2.15
CA PRO A 438 -6.76 -28.04 -2.61
C PRO A 438 -5.44 -27.52 -2.10
N THR A 439 -5.34 -26.26 -1.76
CA THR A 439 -4.06 -25.64 -1.53
C THR A 439 -4.20 -24.20 -1.17
N PRO A 440 -3.17 -23.66 -0.73
CA PRO A 440 -1.88 -24.20 -0.37
C PRO A 440 -1.93 -24.98 0.93
N PRO A 441 -3.05 -24.93 1.68
CA PRO A 441 -3.16 -25.64 2.95
C PRO A 441 -2.87 -27.13 2.89
N ALA A 442 -3.24 -27.79 1.80
CA ALA A 442 -2.90 -29.21 1.61
C ALA A 442 -1.40 -29.47 1.52
N ALA A 443 -0.66 -28.45 1.12
CA ALA A 443 0.79 -28.48 1.03
C ALA A 443 1.48 -27.88 2.25
N TYR A 444 0.72 -27.30 3.14
CA TYR A 444 1.15 -26.67 4.36
C TYR A 444 0.86 -27.61 5.53
N ALA A 445 1.63 -28.68 5.63
CA ALA A 445 1.68 -29.43 6.87
C ALA A 445 2.58 -28.63 7.84
N ALA A 446 1.98 -27.94 8.81
CA ALA A 446 2.75 -27.37 9.89
C ALA A 446 3.51 -28.52 10.57
N PRO A 447 4.83 -28.39 10.82
CA PRO A 447 5.52 -29.37 11.63
C PRO A 447 4.81 -29.44 12.99
N ALA A 448 4.48 -30.65 13.41
CA ALA A 448 4.03 -30.89 14.78
C ALA A 448 5.11 -30.31 15.71
N ARG A 449 4.72 -29.40 16.59
CA ARG A 449 5.60 -28.91 17.67
C ARG A 449 5.77 -29.97 18.72
#